data_3d6b426a27b118a1ff74b1057e4cbdab
#
_entry.id   3d6b426a27b118a1ff74b1057e4cbdab
#
_cell.length_a   1.000
_cell.length_b   1.000
_cell.length_c   1.000
_cell.angle_alpha   90.00
_cell.angle_beta   90.00
_cell.angle_gamma   90.00
#
_symmetry.space_group_name_H-M   'P 1'
#
loop_
_entity.id
_entity.type
_entity.pdbx_description
1 polymer ?
#
loop_
_entity_poly.entity_id
_entity_poly.type
_entity_poly.pdbx_seq_one_letter_code
_entity_poly.pdbx_strand_id
1 'polypeptide(L)'
;MDRRSFLKTSALGGGAAAATTLAAPAYAQGKRTLTMVTSWPRGFAVLDDAASYLEQFVSAMSDGNLTIDKKAPGELVGAFEVFDAVSSGQADMYHSADYYFIGQHPAFAYYTAVPFGGTAQEVTNWYEHGGGQELHDELGSIFNLKGLLAGNSGSQSGGWFRNEIASADDFNGLKFRMPGLGGKVLGKLGASVQNIPGGELYQALSSGALDGLEWVGPMADERAGFQEVAKVYYTAGFHEPGSALAANVNLDVWNDLTPQHQAILQNATRATTYYQLSETLANNGAALARLQQQGVKTLQFGDDVWDAFGAASAEIMDENMDDELFARTRASFEESLATSASWINKSDAYYVAQRVRVLGG
;
A
#
# COMPACT_ATOMS: atom_id res chain seq x y z
N MET A 1 20.12 -3.98 -79.78
CA MET A 1 20.05 -4.88 -78.58
C MET A 1 18.58 -5.08 -78.24
N ASP A 2 18.15 -6.33 -78.40
CA ASP A 2 16.73 -6.69 -78.32
C ASP A 2 16.30 -6.81 -76.83
N ARG A 3 15.10 -6.27 -76.58
CA ARG A 3 14.50 -6.28 -75.20
C ARG A 3 14.41 -7.65 -74.61
N ARG A 4 14.46 -8.72 -75.37
CA ARG A 4 14.43 -10.11 -74.93
C ARG A 4 15.77 -10.61 -74.31
N SER A 5 16.90 -10.05 -74.72
CA SER A 5 18.21 -10.39 -74.18
C SER A 5 18.47 -9.77 -72.78
N PHE A 6 17.89 -8.56 -72.56
CA PHE A 6 18.00 -7.87 -71.26
C PHE A 6 17.24 -8.59 -70.16
N LEU A 7 16.08 -9.16 -70.47
CA LEU A 7 15.29 -9.91 -69.51
C LEU A 7 15.85 -11.30 -69.17
N LYS A 8 16.67 -11.89 -70.06
CA LYS A 8 17.32 -13.18 -69.79
C LYS A 8 18.57 -13.05 -68.91
N THR A 9 19.22 -11.90 -68.92
CA THR A 9 20.41 -11.65 -68.08
C THR A 9 20.04 -11.18 -66.69
N SER A 10 18.83 -10.59 -66.52
CA SER A 10 18.32 -10.19 -65.19
C SER A 10 17.77 -11.38 -64.37
N ALA A 11 17.50 -12.53 -65.00
CA ALA A 11 16.94 -13.71 -64.31
C ALA A 11 18.00 -14.62 -63.71
N LEU A 12 19.28 -14.40 -63.97
CA LEU A 12 20.40 -15.20 -63.45
C LEU A 12 21.23 -14.49 -62.39
N GLY A 13 20.93 -13.20 -62.07
CA GLY A 13 21.60 -12.41 -61.04
C GLY A 13 20.79 -12.22 -59.75
N GLY A 14 19.58 -12.79 -59.68
CA GLY A 14 18.62 -12.58 -58.58
C GLY A 14 18.53 -13.70 -57.50
N GLY A 15 19.50 -14.59 -57.45
CA GLY A 15 19.38 -15.77 -56.63
C GLY A 15 20.36 -15.93 -55.47
N ALA A 16 20.68 -14.84 -54.73
CA ALA A 16 21.44 -14.97 -53.50
C ALA A 16 21.39 -13.74 -52.61
N ALA A 17 20.26 -13.05 -52.56
CA ALA A 17 19.93 -12.28 -51.37
C ALA A 17 19.23 -13.24 -50.41
N ALA A 18 20.01 -14.13 -49.80
CA ALA A 18 19.57 -14.80 -48.57
C ALA A 18 19.17 -13.70 -47.63
N ALA A 19 17.84 -13.53 -47.43
CA ALA A 19 17.33 -12.80 -46.32
C ALA A 19 17.88 -13.54 -45.09
N THR A 20 19.00 -13.06 -44.56
CA THR A 20 19.35 -13.26 -43.19
C THR A 20 18.27 -12.46 -42.44
N THR A 21 17.12 -13.10 -42.22
CA THR A 21 16.31 -12.79 -41.10
C THR A 21 17.26 -12.97 -39.93
N LEU A 22 17.81 -11.86 -39.42
CA LEU A 22 18.33 -11.82 -38.09
C LEU A 22 17.16 -12.33 -37.25
N ALA A 23 17.17 -13.63 -36.96
CA ALA A 23 16.37 -14.15 -35.90
C ALA A 23 16.74 -13.27 -34.72
N ALA A 24 15.84 -12.35 -34.32
CA ALA A 24 15.94 -11.73 -33.02
C ALA A 24 16.23 -12.91 -32.10
N PRO A 25 17.23 -12.79 -31.20
CA PRO A 25 17.49 -13.86 -30.26
C PRO A 25 16.15 -14.17 -29.62
N ALA A 26 15.59 -15.35 -29.92
CA ALA A 26 14.50 -15.88 -29.16
C ALA A 26 15.11 -16.05 -27.77
N TYR A 27 14.93 -15.04 -26.92
CA TYR A 27 15.08 -15.21 -25.49
C TYR A 27 14.05 -16.28 -25.17
N ALA A 28 14.49 -17.51 -25.15
CA ALA A 28 13.81 -18.61 -24.48
C ALA A 28 13.92 -18.30 -22.99
N GLN A 29 13.19 -17.28 -22.55
CA GLN A 29 12.99 -17.02 -21.13
C GLN A 29 12.10 -18.14 -20.66
N GLY A 30 12.71 -19.09 -19.94
CA GLY A 30 11.96 -20.08 -19.21
C GLY A 30 10.95 -19.35 -18.32
N LYS A 31 9.79 -19.96 -18.07
CA LYS A 31 8.81 -19.42 -17.13
C LYS A 31 9.51 -19.12 -15.79
N ARG A 32 9.32 -17.93 -15.28
CA ARG A 32 9.83 -17.52 -13.96
C ARG A 32 8.65 -17.42 -12.99
N THR A 33 8.77 -18.05 -11.85
CA THR A 33 7.82 -17.90 -10.75
C THR A 33 8.53 -17.21 -9.58
N LEU A 34 7.91 -16.19 -9.02
CA LEU A 34 8.37 -15.49 -7.83
C LEU A 34 7.55 -15.95 -6.63
N THR A 35 8.21 -16.39 -5.57
CA THR A 35 7.56 -16.69 -4.28
C THR A 35 7.31 -15.38 -3.54
N MET A 36 6.02 -15.06 -3.32
CA MET A 36 5.60 -13.87 -2.59
C MET A 36 5.01 -14.26 -1.23
N VAL A 37 5.62 -13.80 -0.15
CA VAL A 37 5.06 -13.90 1.20
C VAL A 37 4.25 -12.65 1.52
N THR A 38 3.13 -12.77 2.26
CA THR A 38 2.28 -11.62 2.60
C THR A 38 2.05 -11.51 4.10
N SER A 39 1.76 -10.29 4.57
CA SER A 39 1.30 -10.05 5.94
C SER A 39 -0.21 -10.30 6.12
N TRP A 40 -0.90 -10.72 5.06
CA TRP A 40 -2.36 -10.80 5.00
C TRP A 40 -2.87 -12.23 5.00
N PRO A 41 -3.77 -12.62 5.91
CA PRO A 41 -4.50 -13.87 5.79
C PRO A 41 -5.29 -13.93 4.49
N ARG A 42 -5.43 -15.14 3.92
CA ARG A 42 -6.18 -15.32 2.68
C ARG A 42 -7.62 -14.81 2.80
N GLY A 43 -8.06 -14.05 1.80
CA GLY A 43 -9.41 -13.49 1.72
C GLY A 43 -9.64 -12.25 2.58
N PHE A 44 -8.61 -11.66 3.18
CA PHE A 44 -8.72 -10.36 3.83
C PHE A 44 -8.95 -9.28 2.77
N ALA A 45 -10.16 -8.70 2.81
CA ALA A 45 -10.56 -7.66 1.88
C ALA A 45 -9.58 -6.49 1.88
N VAL A 46 -9.40 -5.87 0.74
CA VAL A 46 -8.51 -4.76 0.46
C VAL A 46 -7.04 -5.19 0.45
N LEU A 47 -6.56 -5.86 1.48
CA LEU A 47 -5.13 -6.13 1.70
C LEU A 47 -4.66 -7.39 0.96
N ASP A 48 -5.32 -8.54 1.17
CA ASP A 48 -5.04 -9.77 0.40
C ASP A 48 -5.58 -9.66 -1.03
N ASP A 49 -6.64 -8.86 -1.24
CA ASP A 49 -7.17 -8.57 -2.59
C ASP A 49 -6.08 -7.88 -3.43
N ALA A 50 -5.36 -6.87 -2.89
CA ALA A 50 -4.26 -6.21 -3.59
C ALA A 50 -3.15 -7.20 -3.98
N ALA A 51 -2.72 -8.06 -3.07
CA ALA A 51 -1.72 -9.09 -3.36
C ALA A 51 -2.20 -10.07 -4.45
N SER A 52 -3.50 -10.41 -4.45
CA SER A 52 -4.11 -11.29 -5.45
C SER A 52 -4.24 -10.62 -6.83
N TYR A 53 -4.55 -9.32 -6.87
CA TYR A 53 -4.56 -8.55 -8.12
C TYR A 53 -3.16 -8.43 -8.72
N LEU A 54 -2.14 -8.22 -7.89
CA LEU A 54 -0.75 -8.21 -8.36
C LEU A 54 -0.37 -9.52 -9.02
N GLU A 55 -0.68 -10.67 -8.39
CA GLU A 55 -0.46 -12.01 -8.95
C GLU A 55 -1.16 -12.17 -10.31
N GLN A 56 -2.44 -11.77 -10.40
CA GLN A 56 -3.22 -11.85 -11.63
C GLN A 56 -2.68 -10.97 -12.75
N PHE A 57 -2.35 -9.70 -12.45
CA PHE A 57 -1.88 -8.76 -13.45
C PHE A 57 -0.49 -9.11 -13.96
N VAL A 58 0.43 -9.56 -13.10
CA VAL A 58 1.76 -10.03 -13.52
C VAL A 58 1.63 -11.20 -14.48
N SER A 59 0.80 -12.20 -14.16
CA SER A 59 0.55 -13.34 -15.01
C SER A 59 -0.06 -12.93 -16.36
N ALA A 60 -1.09 -12.08 -16.34
CA ALA A 60 -1.77 -11.62 -17.53
C ALA A 60 -0.86 -10.77 -18.45
N MET A 61 -0.11 -9.82 -17.90
CA MET A 61 0.79 -8.93 -18.65
C MET A 61 2.00 -9.66 -19.24
N SER A 62 2.39 -10.78 -18.65
CA SER A 62 3.53 -11.60 -19.11
C SER A 62 3.14 -12.78 -19.99
N ASP A 63 1.86 -12.96 -20.30
CA ASP A 63 1.34 -14.17 -20.96
C ASP A 63 1.77 -15.45 -20.22
N GLY A 64 1.80 -15.40 -18.88
CA GLY A 64 2.21 -16.48 -17.98
C GLY A 64 3.71 -16.81 -18.00
N ASN A 65 4.54 -15.94 -18.57
CA ASN A 65 6.00 -16.11 -18.55
C ASN A 65 6.62 -15.67 -17.23
N LEU A 66 5.98 -14.70 -16.52
CA LEU A 66 6.27 -14.33 -15.15
C LEU A 66 5.01 -14.59 -14.31
N THR A 67 5.14 -15.32 -13.21
CA THR A 67 4.06 -15.63 -12.30
C THR A 67 4.48 -15.39 -10.85
N ILE A 68 3.51 -15.20 -9.97
CA ILE A 68 3.72 -15.08 -8.52
C ILE A 68 3.04 -16.28 -7.85
N ASP A 69 3.74 -16.90 -6.91
CA ASP A 69 3.22 -17.93 -6.00
C ASP A 69 3.05 -17.31 -4.61
N LYS A 70 1.81 -16.88 -4.31
CA LYS A 70 1.47 -16.15 -3.08
C LYS A 70 1.33 -17.09 -1.88
N LYS A 71 2.03 -16.77 -0.79
CA LYS A 71 2.00 -17.46 0.50
C LYS A 71 1.41 -16.55 1.59
N ALA A 72 0.35 -17.00 2.22
CA ALA A 72 -0.24 -16.32 3.37
C ALA A 72 0.58 -16.55 4.65
N PRO A 73 0.36 -15.74 5.73
CA PRO A 73 1.02 -15.95 7.01
C PRO A 73 0.87 -17.37 7.53
N GLY A 74 2.00 -17.96 7.95
CA GLY A 74 2.08 -19.34 8.43
C GLY A 74 2.28 -20.40 7.35
N GLU A 75 2.19 -20.08 6.05
CA GLU A 75 2.50 -21.02 4.96
C GLU A 75 4.02 -21.15 4.73
N LEU A 76 4.78 -20.07 4.91
CA LEU A 76 6.23 -20.06 4.85
C LEU A 76 6.83 -19.33 6.06
N VAL A 77 6.35 -18.11 6.35
CA VAL A 77 6.78 -17.29 7.48
C VAL A 77 5.56 -16.63 8.13
N GLY A 78 5.73 -16.06 9.33
CA GLY A 78 4.70 -15.26 10.01
C GLY A 78 4.45 -13.90 9.35
N ALA A 79 3.35 -13.24 9.73
CA ALA A 79 2.88 -12.01 9.10
C ALA A 79 3.91 -10.86 9.14
N PHE A 80 4.70 -10.75 10.20
CA PHE A 80 5.72 -9.70 10.38
C PHE A 80 7.15 -10.18 10.10
N GLU A 81 7.32 -11.44 9.69
CA GLU A 81 8.62 -12.02 9.32
C GLU A 81 8.92 -11.89 7.81
N VAL A 82 7.97 -11.36 7.04
CA VAL A 82 8.08 -11.24 5.58
C VAL A 82 9.27 -10.37 5.14
N PHE A 83 9.59 -9.33 5.90
CA PHE A 83 10.73 -8.46 5.64
C PHE A 83 12.06 -9.23 5.68
N ASP A 84 12.31 -9.92 6.79
CA ASP A 84 13.54 -10.68 6.98
C ASP A 84 13.65 -11.85 5.99
N ALA A 85 12.52 -12.51 5.68
CA ALA A 85 12.48 -13.59 4.70
C ALA A 85 12.91 -13.12 3.30
N VAL A 86 12.46 -11.95 2.86
CA VAL A 86 12.81 -11.42 1.54
C VAL A 86 14.19 -10.77 1.54
N SER A 87 14.52 -10.01 2.57
CA SER A 87 15.84 -9.38 2.74
C SER A 87 16.97 -10.43 2.69
N SER A 88 16.77 -11.58 3.33
CA SER A 88 17.73 -12.70 3.35
C SER A 88 17.69 -13.63 2.13
N GLY A 89 16.71 -13.45 1.22
CA GLY A 89 16.53 -14.29 0.04
C GLY A 89 15.82 -15.64 0.31
N GLN A 90 15.14 -15.81 1.46
CA GLN A 90 14.30 -16.98 1.73
C GLN A 90 13.01 -16.96 0.87
N ALA A 91 12.53 -15.78 0.49
CA ALA A 91 11.46 -15.56 -0.48
C ALA A 91 11.88 -14.48 -1.48
N ASP A 92 11.27 -14.49 -2.68
CA ASP A 92 11.64 -13.57 -3.75
C ASP A 92 11.06 -12.17 -3.55
N MET A 93 9.88 -12.05 -2.95
CA MET A 93 9.22 -10.78 -2.69
C MET A 93 8.21 -10.89 -1.54
N TYR A 94 7.83 -9.74 -0.98
CA TYR A 94 6.71 -9.67 -0.06
C TYR A 94 5.68 -8.62 -0.49
N HIS A 95 4.43 -8.78 0.00
CA HIS A 95 3.40 -7.75 -0.04
C HIS A 95 2.93 -7.43 1.37
N SER A 96 3.15 -6.17 1.80
CA SER A 96 2.91 -5.73 3.18
C SER A 96 2.67 -4.22 3.27
N ALA A 97 2.57 -3.71 4.48
CA ALA A 97 2.64 -2.30 4.83
C ALA A 97 4.01 -2.01 5.47
N ASP A 98 4.80 -1.16 4.84
CA ASP A 98 6.21 -0.98 5.23
C ASP A 98 6.37 -0.38 6.65
N TYR A 99 5.36 0.35 7.16
CA TYR A 99 5.41 0.88 8.54
C TYR A 99 5.47 -0.22 9.62
N TYR A 100 5.17 -1.49 9.31
CA TYR A 100 5.41 -2.59 10.23
C TYR A 100 6.91 -2.77 10.55
N PHE A 101 7.77 -2.25 9.69
CA PHE A 101 9.23 -2.39 9.75
C PHE A 101 9.95 -1.10 10.17
N ILE A 102 9.25 -0.16 10.83
CA ILE A 102 9.88 1.05 11.39
C ILE A 102 10.96 0.75 12.45
N GLY A 103 10.96 -0.46 13.00
CA GLY A 103 12.03 -0.97 13.86
C GLY A 103 13.33 -1.27 13.11
N GLN A 104 13.28 -1.52 11.80
CA GLN A 104 14.43 -1.68 10.93
C GLN A 104 14.99 -0.31 10.52
N HIS A 105 14.09 0.60 10.09
CA HIS A 105 14.43 1.99 9.79
C HIS A 105 13.18 2.88 9.86
N PRO A 106 13.21 4.01 10.58
CA PRO A 106 12.01 4.85 10.78
C PRO A 106 11.41 5.40 9.49
N ALA A 107 12.21 5.61 8.43
CA ALA A 107 11.74 6.11 7.14
C ALA A 107 10.71 5.18 6.46
N PHE A 108 10.64 3.89 6.82
CA PHE A 108 9.60 2.99 6.30
C PHE A 108 8.17 3.46 6.61
N ALA A 109 7.99 4.30 7.62
CA ALA A 109 6.68 4.89 7.92
C ALA A 109 6.10 5.65 6.71
N TYR A 110 6.92 6.43 5.98
CA TYR A 110 6.48 7.25 4.84
C TYR A 110 5.97 6.41 3.66
N TYR A 111 6.42 5.15 3.56
CA TYR A 111 6.05 4.23 2.48
C TYR A 111 4.77 3.44 2.75
N THR A 112 4.11 3.73 3.87
CA THR A 112 2.72 3.32 4.15
C THR A 112 1.87 4.54 4.48
N ALA A 113 2.03 5.11 5.67
CA ALA A 113 1.32 6.30 6.12
C ALA A 113 2.00 6.97 7.31
N VAL A 114 1.87 8.27 7.39
CA VAL A 114 2.27 9.07 8.55
C VAL A 114 1.06 9.86 9.05
N PRO A 115 0.97 10.18 10.34
CA PRO A 115 -0.10 10.99 10.90
C PRO A 115 -0.24 12.32 10.16
N PHE A 116 -1.48 12.71 9.80
CA PHE A 116 -1.80 13.89 9.01
C PHE A 116 -1.08 13.94 7.65
N GLY A 117 -0.70 12.78 7.11
CA GLY A 117 -0.01 12.64 5.83
C GLY A 117 -0.92 12.83 4.61
N GLY A 118 -0.45 12.34 3.47
CA GLY A 118 -1.14 12.48 2.18
C GLY A 118 -2.33 11.52 2.04
N THR A 119 -3.36 11.99 1.34
CA THR A 119 -4.40 11.11 0.79
C THR A 119 -3.80 10.12 -0.23
N ALA A 120 -4.56 9.10 -0.64
CA ALA A 120 -4.08 8.11 -1.61
C ALA A 120 -3.53 8.73 -2.90
N GLN A 121 -4.16 9.81 -3.40
CA GLN A 121 -3.67 10.51 -4.60
C GLN A 121 -2.38 11.28 -4.32
N GLU A 122 -2.26 11.94 -3.18
CA GLU A 122 -1.07 12.69 -2.81
C GLU A 122 0.13 11.77 -2.56
N VAL A 123 -0.08 10.62 -1.92
CA VAL A 123 0.95 9.58 -1.77
C VAL A 123 1.39 9.04 -3.13
N THR A 124 0.44 8.77 -4.05
CA THR A 124 0.77 8.34 -5.41
C THR A 124 1.56 9.41 -6.16
N ASN A 125 1.20 10.70 -6.02
CA ASN A 125 1.92 11.80 -6.63
C ASN A 125 3.37 11.87 -6.12
N TRP A 126 3.58 11.68 -4.82
CA TRP A 126 4.92 11.65 -4.24
C TRP A 126 5.75 10.49 -4.78
N TYR A 127 5.19 9.27 -4.83
CA TYR A 127 5.90 8.11 -5.38
C TYR A 127 6.31 8.31 -6.83
N GLU A 128 5.39 8.79 -7.68
CA GLU A 128 5.60 8.83 -9.14
C GLU A 128 6.33 10.10 -9.61
N HIS A 129 6.23 11.22 -8.86
CA HIS A 129 6.66 12.54 -9.33
C HIS A 129 7.36 13.40 -8.28
N GLY A 130 7.34 13.00 -7.01
CA GLY A 130 7.88 13.76 -5.89
C GLY A 130 9.19 13.22 -5.30
N GLY A 131 9.84 12.24 -5.95
CA GLY A 131 11.08 11.63 -5.48
C GLY A 131 10.88 10.48 -4.49
N GLY A 132 9.64 10.07 -4.22
CA GLY A 132 9.32 9.01 -3.27
C GLY A 132 9.88 7.66 -3.69
N GLN A 133 9.81 7.31 -4.99
CA GLN A 133 10.34 6.04 -5.48
C GLN A 133 11.86 5.96 -5.37
N GLU A 134 12.58 7.04 -5.70
CA GLU A 134 14.04 7.08 -5.62
C GLU A 134 14.54 6.95 -4.17
N LEU A 135 13.87 7.60 -3.22
CA LEU A 135 14.18 7.48 -1.80
C LEU A 135 13.80 6.10 -1.24
N HIS A 136 12.71 5.48 -1.75
CA HIS A 136 12.36 4.10 -1.40
C HIS A 136 13.39 3.10 -1.91
N ASP A 137 13.95 3.34 -3.11
CA ASP A 137 15.03 2.52 -3.66
C ASP A 137 16.30 2.64 -2.83
N GLU A 138 16.65 3.86 -2.40
CA GLU A 138 17.79 4.09 -1.52
C GLU A 138 17.62 3.37 -0.18
N LEU A 139 16.47 3.56 0.48
CA LEU A 139 16.14 2.89 1.74
C LEU A 139 16.15 1.36 1.59
N GLY A 140 15.47 0.86 0.56
CA GLY A 140 15.37 -0.57 0.29
C GLY A 140 16.74 -1.21 0.05
N SER A 141 17.66 -0.50 -0.64
CA SER A 141 18.99 -1.01 -0.95
C SER A 141 19.82 -1.35 0.30
N ILE A 142 19.58 -0.67 1.41
CA ILE A 142 20.25 -0.95 2.71
C ILE A 142 19.90 -2.37 3.21
N PHE A 143 18.70 -2.86 2.83
CA PHE A 143 18.14 -4.12 3.28
C PHE A 143 18.03 -5.16 2.16
N ASN A 144 18.74 -4.97 1.06
CA ASN A 144 18.66 -5.84 -0.13
C ASN A 144 17.23 -5.95 -0.71
N LEU A 145 16.49 -4.83 -0.75
CA LEU A 145 15.11 -4.75 -1.22
C LEU A 145 14.95 -3.73 -2.36
N LYS A 146 14.02 -4.02 -3.27
CA LYS A 146 13.47 -3.09 -4.27
C LYS A 146 11.99 -2.89 -3.97
N GLY A 147 11.61 -1.73 -3.45
CA GLY A 147 10.23 -1.41 -3.13
C GLY A 147 9.43 -0.86 -4.31
N LEU A 148 8.15 -1.22 -4.38
CA LEU A 148 7.19 -0.75 -5.37
C LEU A 148 5.84 -0.48 -4.68
N LEU A 149 5.18 0.63 -5.03
CA LEU A 149 3.81 0.90 -4.57
C LEU A 149 2.84 -0.09 -5.22
N ALA A 150 2.15 -0.92 -4.43
CA ALA A 150 1.35 -2.05 -4.91
C ALA A 150 -0.04 -2.14 -4.25
N GLY A 151 -0.66 -1.04 -4.01
CA GLY A 151 -1.99 -0.90 -3.42
C GLY A 151 -2.10 0.36 -2.56
N ASN A 152 -3.30 0.76 -2.23
CA ASN A 152 -3.59 1.83 -1.28
C ASN A 152 -4.98 1.63 -0.68
N SER A 153 -5.10 1.59 0.64
CA SER A 153 -6.38 1.38 1.30
C SER A 153 -7.35 2.58 1.20
N GLY A 154 -6.86 3.72 0.73
CA GLY A 154 -7.55 4.99 0.86
C GLY A 154 -7.47 5.52 2.29
N SER A 155 -8.33 6.49 2.60
CA SER A 155 -8.45 7.04 3.95
C SER A 155 -9.07 6.01 4.88
N GLN A 156 -8.36 5.70 5.95
CA GLN A 156 -8.81 4.70 6.92
C GLN A 156 -9.71 5.30 8.00
N SER A 157 -10.45 4.42 8.64
CA SER A 157 -11.31 4.76 9.78
C SER A 157 -10.50 5.08 11.03
N GLY A 158 -11.07 5.88 11.94
CA GLY A 158 -10.49 6.12 13.27
C GLY A 158 -10.51 4.89 14.16
N GLY A 159 -11.29 3.87 13.80
CA GLY A 159 -11.27 2.55 14.43
C GLY A 159 -12.55 2.17 15.17
N TRP A 160 -12.49 0.99 15.77
CA TRP A 160 -13.53 0.34 16.54
C TRP A 160 -13.25 0.47 18.04
N PHE A 161 -14.28 0.79 18.81
CA PHE A 161 -14.16 1.00 20.24
C PHE A 161 -15.29 0.30 20.98
N ARG A 162 -15.03 -0.14 22.21
CA ARG A 162 -16.08 -0.64 23.13
C ARG A 162 -16.95 0.50 23.65
N ASN A 163 -16.33 1.64 23.94
CA ASN A 163 -16.98 2.84 24.45
C ASN A 163 -16.70 4.03 23.54
N GLU A 164 -17.51 5.06 23.63
CA GLU A 164 -17.28 6.32 22.92
C GLU A 164 -16.07 7.06 23.50
N ILE A 165 -15.36 7.78 22.66
CA ILE A 165 -14.28 8.70 23.00
C ILE A 165 -14.86 10.10 23.01
N ALA A 166 -15.09 10.65 24.17
CA ALA A 166 -15.69 11.98 24.35
C ALA A 166 -14.63 13.07 24.40
N SER A 167 -13.39 12.75 24.76
CA SER A 167 -12.28 13.68 24.87
C SER A 167 -10.93 12.95 24.67
N ALA A 168 -9.85 13.71 24.51
CA ALA A 168 -8.50 13.16 24.43
C ALA A 168 -8.07 12.37 25.67
N ASP A 169 -8.62 12.70 26.85
CA ASP A 169 -8.32 11.99 28.11
C ASP A 169 -8.80 10.55 28.12
N ASP A 170 -9.79 10.20 27.27
CA ASP A 170 -10.31 8.82 27.16
C ASP A 170 -9.32 7.83 26.54
N PHE A 171 -8.25 8.33 25.92
CA PHE A 171 -7.15 7.48 25.47
C PHE A 171 -6.26 7.01 26.61
N ASN A 172 -6.26 7.67 27.77
CA ASN A 172 -5.40 7.30 28.87
C ASN A 172 -5.75 5.91 29.43
N GLY A 173 -4.79 4.99 29.36
CA GLY A 173 -4.96 3.60 29.75
C GLY A 173 -5.73 2.71 28.77
N LEU A 174 -6.22 3.27 27.64
CA LEU A 174 -6.93 2.50 26.62
C LEU A 174 -6.01 1.46 25.98
N LYS A 175 -6.40 0.19 25.99
CA LYS A 175 -5.67 -0.89 25.30
C LYS A 175 -6.10 -0.87 23.84
N PHE A 176 -5.23 -0.36 22.98
CA PHE A 176 -5.57 -0.14 21.58
C PHE A 176 -4.56 -0.78 20.63
N ARG A 177 -5.02 -1.35 19.54
CA ARG A 177 -4.15 -1.78 18.46
C ARG A 177 -4.08 -0.71 17.41
N MET A 178 -2.88 -0.20 17.18
CA MET A 178 -2.56 0.71 16.09
C MET A 178 -1.07 0.56 15.73
N PRO A 179 -0.70 0.23 14.49
CA PRO A 179 0.69 0.16 14.06
C PRO A 179 1.28 1.52 13.71
N GLY A 180 2.54 1.52 13.33
CA GLY A 180 3.23 2.68 12.78
C GLY A 180 3.33 3.86 13.73
N LEU A 181 3.47 5.06 13.15
CA LEU A 181 3.58 6.30 13.93
C LEU A 181 2.26 6.70 14.59
N GLY A 182 1.11 6.31 14.03
CA GLY A 182 -0.20 6.52 14.67
C GLY A 182 -0.26 5.89 16.05
N GLY A 183 0.27 4.67 16.20
CA GLY A 183 0.38 4.00 17.49
C GLY A 183 1.26 4.77 18.49
N LYS A 184 2.38 5.34 18.04
CA LYS A 184 3.22 6.20 18.88
C LYS A 184 2.47 7.46 19.35
N VAL A 185 1.67 8.07 18.48
CA VAL A 185 0.82 9.23 18.82
C VAL A 185 -0.19 8.87 19.91
N LEU A 186 -0.92 7.75 19.79
CA LEU A 186 -1.82 7.30 20.85
C LEU A 186 -1.09 6.97 22.16
N GLY A 187 0.12 6.44 22.06
CA GLY A 187 0.98 6.22 23.23
C GLY A 187 1.33 7.53 23.97
N LYS A 188 1.54 8.63 23.26
CA LYS A 188 1.74 9.98 23.84
C LYS A 188 0.48 10.48 24.57
N LEU A 189 -0.71 10.08 24.13
CA LEU A 189 -1.98 10.38 24.80
C LEU A 189 -2.30 9.39 25.95
N GLY A 190 -1.36 8.52 26.31
CA GLY A 190 -1.49 7.60 27.44
C GLY A 190 -2.09 6.24 27.11
N ALA A 191 -2.37 5.92 25.85
CA ALA A 191 -2.87 4.61 25.47
C ALA A 191 -1.80 3.51 25.61
N SER A 192 -2.25 2.30 25.97
CA SER A 192 -1.44 1.07 25.95
C SER A 192 -1.54 0.46 24.54
N VAL A 193 -0.61 0.84 23.68
CA VAL A 193 -0.67 0.46 22.26
C VAL A 193 0.06 -0.85 21.99
N GLN A 194 -0.53 -1.68 21.12
CA GLN A 194 0.03 -2.94 20.66
C GLN A 194 0.01 -3.01 19.13
N ASN A 195 1.06 -3.60 18.55
CA ASN A 195 1.09 -3.93 17.12
C ASN A 195 0.83 -5.42 16.96
N ILE A 196 -0.42 -5.78 16.63
CA ILE A 196 -0.90 -7.16 16.47
C ILE A 196 -1.22 -7.41 14.99
N PRO A 197 -0.82 -8.58 14.43
CA PRO A 197 -1.18 -8.95 13.07
C PRO A 197 -2.70 -9.01 12.83
N GLY A 198 -3.15 -8.66 11.62
CA GLY A 198 -4.58 -8.59 11.28
C GLY A 198 -5.37 -9.85 11.59
N GLY A 199 -4.79 -11.03 11.37
CA GLY A 199 -5.45 -12.32 11.64
C GLY A 199 -5.79 -12.59 13.11
N GLU A 200 -5.21 -11.84 14.05
CA GLU A 200 -5.40 -12.02 15.50
C GLU A 200 -6.36 -10.98 16.10
N LEU A 201 -6.74 -9.93 15.32
CA LEU A 201 -7.45 -8.77 15.84
C LEU A 201 -8.85 -9.10 16.37
N TYR A 202 -9.61 -9.92 15.62
CA TYR A 202 -10.96 -10.33 16.07
C TYR A 202 -10.90 -11.02 17.43
N GLN A 203 -9.96 -11.95 17.60
CA GLN A 203 -9.80 -12.67 18.87
C GLN A 203 -9.34 -11.75 20.00
N ALA A 204 -8.39 -10.84 19.74
CA ALA A 204 -7.90 -9.89 20.73
C ALA A 204 -9.01 -8.92 21.20
N LEU A 205 -9.83 -8.43 20.26
CA LEU A 205 -10.98 -7.59 20.61
C LEU A 205 -12.07 -8.41 21.32
N SER A 206 -12.43 -9.61 20.86
CA SER A 206 -13.50 -10.42 21.45
C SER A 206 -13.18 -10.89 22.88
N SER A 207 -11.93 -11.22 23.17
CA SER A 207 -11.47 -11.64 24.50
C SER A 207 -11.36 -10.49 25.51
N GLY A 208 -11.41 -9.21 25.07
CA GLY A 208 -11.15 -8.05 25.92
C GLY A 208 -9.66 -7.77 26.20
N ALA A 209 -8.77 -8.42 25.45
CA ALA A 209 -7.35 -8.05 25.46
C ALA A 209 -7.13 -6.64 24.88
N LEU A 210 -8.03 -6.20 23.98
CA LEU A 210 -8.12 -4.84 23.45
C LEU A 210 -9.45 -4.18 23.83
N ASP A 211 -9.41 -2.90 24.09
CA ASP A 211 -10.57 -2.01 24.25
C ASP A 211 -11.02 -1.43 22.89
N GLY A 212 -10.11 -1.39 21.91
CA GLY A 212 -10.38 -0.95 20.56
C GLY A 212 -9.23 -1.26 19.60
N LEU A 213 -9.49 -1.09 18.33
CA LEU A 213 -8.50 -1.27 17.27
C LEU A 213 -8.85 -0.40 16.06
N GLU A 214 -7.87 -0.04 15.28
CA GLU A 214 -8.05 0.39 13.89
C GLU A 214 -7.74 -0.77 12.93
N TRP A 215 -8.32 -0.72 11.72
CA TRP A 215 -7.99 -1.70 10.69
C TRP A 215 -7.85 -1.06 9.31
N VAL A 216 -8.94 -0.89 8.56
CA VAL A 216 -8.88 -0.28 7.23
C VAL A 216 -10.05 0.69 7.05
N GLY A 217 -11.23 0.15 6.85
CA GLY A 217 -12.44 0.91 6.53
C GLY A 217 -13.63 -0.04 6.35
N PRO A 218 -14.83 0.50 6.08
CA PRO A 218 -16.07 -0.24 6.21
C PRO A 218 -16.11 -1.59 5.49
N MET A 219 -15.56 -1.67 4.26
CA MET A 219 -15.59 -2.91 3.46
C MET A 219 -14.71 -4.02 4.09
N ALA A 220 -13.50 -3.68 4.49
CA ALA A 220 -12.59 -4.62 5.12
C ALA A 220 -13.03 -4.99 6.54
N ASP A 221 -13.46 -4.00 7.30
CA ASP A 221 -13.83 -4.12 8.70
C ASP A 221 -15.10 -4.96 8.89
N GLU A 222 -16.11 -4.78 8.00
CA GLU A 222 -17.31 -5.62 7.97
C GLU A 222 -16.95 -7.10 7.73
N ARG A 223 -16.06 -7.37 6.79
CA ARG A 223 -15.62 -8.74 6.49
C ARG A 223 -14.77 -9.36 7.62
N ALA A 224 -14.05 -8.53 8.38
CA ALA A 224 -13.32 -8.96 9.56
C ALA A 224 -14.23 -9.25 10.76
N GLY A 225 -15.50 -8.84 10.73
CA GLY A 225 -16.50 -9.18 11.74
C GLY A 225 -16.44 -8.31 13.00
N PHE A 226 -15.71 -7.19 13.01
CA PHE A 226 -15.52 -6.37 14.20
C PHE A 226 -16.84 -5.84 14.79
N GLN A 227 -17.86 -5.62 13.94
CA GLN A 227 -19.20 -5.20 14.34
C GLN A 227 -19.91 -6.22 15.25
N GLU A 228 -19.48 -7.46 15.31
CA GLU A 228 -20.05 -8.47 16.22
C GLU A 228 -19.60 -8.23 17.65
N VAL A 229 -18.45 -7.60 17.84
CA VAL A 229 -17.77 -7.44 19.13
C VAL A 229 -17.79 -6.00 19.65
N ALA A 230 -17.68 -5.00 18.75
CA ALA A 230 -17.71 -3.58 19.08
C ALA A 230 -18.79 -2.87 18.26
N LYS A 231 -19.42 -1.84 18.84
CA LYS A 231 -20.54 -1.13 18.19
C LYS A 231 -20.28 0.36 17.98
N VAL A 232 -19.13 0.87 18.41
CA VAL A 232 -18.72 2.26 18.23
C VAL A 232 -17.64 2.30 17.16
N TYR A 233 -17.85 3.08 16.11
CA TYR A 233 -17.00 3.17 14.94
C TYR A 233 -16.73 4.63 14.56
N TYR A 234 -15.48 5.04 14.58
CA TYR A 234 -15.06 6.37 14.16
C TYR A 234 -14.65 6.36 12.69
N THR A 235 -15.29 7.18 11.85
CA THR A 235 -15.19 7.08 10.39
C THR A 235 -13.95 7.72 9.78
N ALA A 236 -13.28 8.62 10.49
CA ALA A 236 -12.07 9.27 10.01
C ALA A 236 -10.95 9.11 11.03
N GLY A 237 -9.80 8.62 10.57
CA GLY A 237 -8.59 8.51 11.36
C GLY A 237 -7.54 9.53 10.95
N PHE A 238 -6.76 10.03 11.91
CA PHE A 238 -5.66 10.96 11.69
C PHE A 238 -4.39 10.26 11.15
N HIS A 239 -4.29 8.97 11.38
CA HIS A 239 -3.07 8.17 11.25
C HIS A 239 -2.79 7.70 9.82
N GLU A 240 -3.84 7.41 9.04
CA GLU A 240 -3.72 6.82 7.70
C GLU A 240 -4.70 7.45 6.69
N PRO A 241 -4.46 8.69 6.26
CA PRO A 241 -5.32 9.34 5.26
C PRO A 241 -5.17 8.75 3.85
N GLY A 242 -4.08 8.00 3.59
CA GLY A 242 -3.84 7.29 2.33
C GLY A 242 -2.78 6.22 2.53
N SER A 243 -3.17 5.06 3.09
CA SER A 243 -2.24 4.00 3.46
C SER A 243 -1.78 3.19 2.24
N ALA A 244 -0.53 3.38 1.84
CA ALA A 244 0.12 2.66 0.77
C ALA A 244 0.46 1.22 1.17
N LEU A 245 0.32 0.29 0.22
CA LEU A 245 0.80 -1.08 0.35
C LEU A 245 1.99 -1.26 -0.58
N ALA A 246 3.01 -1.96 -0.10
CA ALA A 246 4.24 -2.16 -0.84
C ALA A 246 4.39 -3.62 -1.29
N ALA A 247 4.89 -3.80 -2.52
CA ALA A 247 5.52 -5.03 -2.97
C ALA A 247 7.03 -4.82 -2.99
N ASN A 248 7.73 -5.46 -2.07
CA ASN A 248 9.19 -5.39 -1.98
C ASN A 248 9.79 -6.66 -2.53
N VAL A 249 10.65 -6.54 -3.54
CA VAL A 249 11.37 -7.65 -4.19
C VAL A 249 12.77 -7.71 -3.62
N ASN A 250 13.29 -8.91 -3.34
CA ASN A 250 14.71 -9.07 -3.04
C ASN A 250 15.55 -8.45 -4.16
N LEU A 251 16.53 -7.62 -3.83
CA LEU A 251 17.27 -6.80 -4.81
C LEU A 251 18.10 -7.67 -5.78
N ASP A 252 18.63 -8.80 -5.32
CA ASP A 252 19.34 -9.72 -6.20
C ASP A 252 18.38 -10.39 -7.19
N VAL A 253 17.19 -10.78 -6.72
CA VAL A 253 16.11 -11.30 -7.59
C VAL A 253 15.68 -10.25 -8.60
N TRP A 254 15.47 -8.99 -8.15
CA TRP A 254 15.13 -7.87 -9.03
C TRP A 254 16.17 -7.66 -10.12
N ASN A 255 17.45 -7.68 -9.76
CA ASN A 255 18.57 -7.47 -10.69
C ASN A 255 18.74 -8.66 -11.67
N ASP A 256 18.33 -9.87 -11.30
CA ASP A 256 18.31 -11.06 -12.17
C ASP A 256 17.11 -11.08 -13.16
N LEU A 257 16.07 -10.28 -12.89
CA LEU A 257 14.94 -10.13 -13.80
C LEU A 257 15.37 -9.42 -15.08
N THR A 258 14.77 -9.84 -16.20
CA THR A 258 14.96 -9.09 -17.44
C THR A 258 14.31 -7.71 -17.39
N PRO A 259 14.77 -6.74 -18.19
CA PRO A 259 14.13 -5.43 -18.26
C PRO A 259 12.63 -5.51 -18.57
N GLN A 260 12.20 -6.52 -19.34
CA GLN A 260 10.78 -6.74 -19.62
C GLN A 260 10.03 -7.19 -18.37
N HIS A 261 10.57 -8.13 -17.58
CA HIS A 261 9.94 -8.61 -16.34
C HIS A 261 9.90 -7.49 -15.28
N GLN A 262 10.95 -6.68 -15.17
CA GLN A 262 10.96 -5.49 -14.30
C GLN A 262 9.86 -4.51 -14.69
N ALA A 263 9.72 -4.20 -15.98
CA ALA A 263 8.67 -3.33 -16.50
C ALA A 263 7.25 -3.90 -16.26
N ILE A 264 7.07 -5.21 -16.39
CA ILE A 264 5.81 -5.90 -16.07
C ILE A 264 5.47 -5.73 -14.60
N LEU A 265 6.41 -6.01 -13.68
CA LEU A 265 6.18 -5.83 -12.23
C LEU A 265 5.81 -4.37 -11.90
N GLN A 266 6.56 -3.40 -12.39
CA GLN A 266 6.27 -1.97 -12.17
C GLN A 266 4.87 -1.57 -12.66
N ASN A 267 4.45 -2.02 -13.84
CA ASN A 267 3.14 -1.66 -14.36
C ASN A 267 2.01 -2.47 -13.72
N ALA A 268 2.26 -3.71 -13.33
CA ALA A 268 1.31 -4.52 -12.58
C ALA A 268 1.04 -3.94 -11.19
N THR A 269 2.06 -3.42 -10.50
CA THR A 269 1.87 -2.75 -9.19
C THR A 269 1.06 -1.45 -9.32
N ARG A 270 1.28 -0.66 -10.36
CA ARG A 270 0.46 0.52 -10.68
C ARG A 270 -0.99 0.15 -10.98
N ALA A 271 -1.20 -0.87 -11.81
CA ALA A 271 -2.53 -1.39 -12.11
C ALA A 271 -3.23 -1.91 -10.86
N THR A 272 -2.51 -2.62 -9.98
CA THR A 272 -3.00 -3.09 -8.68
C THR A 272 -3.45 -1.93 -7.82
N THR A 273 -2.60 -0.91 -7.66
CA THR A 273 -2.91 0.28 -6.84
C THR A 273 -4.19 0.98 -7.32
N TYR A 274 -4.30 1.22 -8.62
CA TYR A 274 -5.48 1.86 -9.20
C TYR A 274 -6.75 1.01 -9.02
N TYR A 275 -6.68 -0.27 -9.38
CA TYR A 275 -7.85 -1.16 -9.38
C TYR A 275 -8.36 -1.40 -7.96
N GLN A 276 -7.48 -1.76 -7.04
CA GLN A 276 -7.82 -2.07 -5.66
C GLN A 276 -8.36 -0.83 -4.92
N LEU A 277 -7.72 0.35 -5.06
CA LEU A 277 -8.23 1.59 -4.47
C LEU A 277 -9.63 1.93 -5.00
N SER A 278 -9.84 1.82 -6.31
CA SER A 278 -11.15 2.08 -6.94
C SER A 278 -12.22 1.14 -6.40
N GLU A 279 -11.92 -0.15 -6.24
CA GLU A 279 -12.85 -1.13 -5.65
C GLU A 279 -13.18 -0.79 -4.20
N THR A 280 -12.17 -0.45 -3.40
CA THR A 280 -12.35 -0.07 -1.99
C THR A 280 -13.27 1.14 -1.87
N LEU A 281 -13.00 2.20 -2.61
CA LEU A 281 -13.82 3.41 -2.58
C LEU A 281 -15.24 3.19 -3.10
N ALA A 282 -15.43 2.35 -4.11
CA ALA A 282 -16.74 2.01 -4.64
C ALA A 282 -17.60 1.22 -3.65
N ASN A 283 -17.02 0.45 -2.74
CA ASN A 283 -17.74 -0.46 -1.86
C ASN A 283 -17.87 0.04 -0.41
N ASN A 284 -17.00 0.94 0.06
CA ASN A 284 -17.02 1.41 1.46
C ASN A 284 -18.36 2.03 1.87
N GLY A 285 -18.99 2.83 1.00
CA GLY A 285 -20.27 3.46 1.34
C GLY A 285 -21.41 2.44 1.58
N ALA A 286 -21.49 1.41 0.74
CA ALA A 286 -22.49 0.36 0.90
C ALA A 286 -22.20 -0.52 2.14
N ALA A 287 -20.92 -0.81 2.41
CA ALA A 287 -20.53 -1.54 3.61
C ALA A 287 -20.84 -0.75 4.89
N LEU A 288 -20.57 0.56 4.90
CA LEU A 288 -20.93 1.43 6.03
C LEU A 288 -22.44 1.41 6.31
N ALA A 289 -23.26 1.48 5.27
CA ALA A 289 -24.72 1.40 5.43
C ALA A 289 -25.16 0.06 6.04
N ARG A 290 -24.53 -1.07 5.66
CA ARG A 290 -24.82 -2.37 6.26
C ARG A 290 -24.37 -2.46 7.73
N LEU A 291 -23.21 -1.90 8.06
CA LEU A 291 -22.74 -1.82 9.45
C LEU A 291 -23.73 -1.02 10.32
N GLN A 292 -24.23 0.12 9.82
CA GLN A 292 -25.25 0.90 10.52
C GLN A 292 -26.56 0.13 10.71
N GLN A 293 -27.01 -0.63 9.70
CA GLN A 293 -28.17 -1.51 9.80
C GLN A 293 -27.99 -2.62 10.85
N GLN A 294 -26.76 -3.04 11.10
CA GLN A 294 -26.37 -4.00 12.16
C GLN A 294 -26.22 -3.36 13.54
N GLY A 295 -26.58 -2.07 13.68
CA GLY A 295 -26.58 -1.33 14.93
C GLY A 295 -25.21 -0.73 15.31
N VAL A 296 -24.30 -0.58 14.35
CA VAL A 296 -23.05 0.13 14.56
C VAL A 296 -23.33 1.63 14.64
N LYS A 297 -22.88 2.26 15.72
CA LYS A 297 -22.90 3.72 15.91
C LYS A 297 -21.69 4.32 15.24
N THR A 298 -21.89 5.10 14.19
CA THR A 298 -20.82 5.80 13.48
C THR A 298 -20.65 7.22 14.03
N LEU A 299 -19.43 7.58 14.36
CA LEU A 299 -19.06 8.84 15.01
C LEU A 299 -17.88 9.49 14.29
N GLN A 300 -17.64 10.74 14.65
CA GLN A 300 -16.41 11.47 14.34
C GLN A 300 -15.81 11.97 15.66
N PHE A 301 -14.48 12.05 15.73
CA PHE A 301 -13.81 12.64 16.88
C PHE A 301 -14.11 14.15 16.97
N GLY A 302 -14.20 14.67 18.18
CA GLY A 302 -14.33 16.10 18.44
C GLY A 302 -13.06 16.89 18.09
N ASP A 303 -13.19 18.21 17.94
CA ASP A 303 -12.07 19.08 17.59
C ASP A 303 -10.94 19.02 18.63
N ASP A 304 -11.26 18.89 19.91
CA ASP A 304 -10.30 18.73 21.01
C ASP A 304 -9.45 17.44 20.86
N VAL A 305 -10.04 16.36 20.37
CA VAL A 305 -9.33 15.12 20.07
C VAL A 305 -8.42 15.27 18.86
N TRP A 306 -8.91 15.95 17.79
CA TRP A 306 -8.10 16.26 16.61
C TRP A 306 -6.91 17.16 16.95
N ASP A 307 -7.11 18.16 17.81
CA ASP A 307 -6.04 19.06 18.27
C ASP A 307 -4.99 18.29 19.07
N ALA A 308 -5.41 17.36 19.93
CA ALA A 308 -4.50 16.49 20.69
C ALA A 308 -3.71 15.55 19.78
N PHE A 309 -4.36 14.94 18.76
CA PHE A 309 -3.67 14.16 17.74
C PHE A 309 -2.62 14.99 17.00
N GLY A 310 -2.97 16.22 16.60
CA GLY A 310 -2.06 17.13 15.91
C GLY A 310 -0.83 17.47 16.73
N ALA A 311 -1.02 17.86 17.99
CA ALA A 311 0.06 18.20 18.90
C ALA A 311 1.01 17.02 19.13
N ALA A 312 0.46 15.82 19.45
CA ALA A 312 1.27 14.62 19.65
C ALA A 312 1.94 14.15 18.36
N SER A 313 1.29 14.31 17.21
CA SER A 313 1.89 13.97 15.91
C SER A 313 3.10 14.82 15.59
N ALA A 314 3.05 16.14 15.85
CA ALA A 314 4.18 17.03 15.63
C ALA A 314 5.44 16.56 16.41
N GLU A 315 5.26 16.17 17.68
CA GLU A 315 6.36 15.64 18.50
C GLU A 315 6.93 14.33 17.92
N ILE A 316 6.06 13.38 17.50
CA ILE A 316 6.47 12.09 16.95
C ILE A 316 7.18 12.26 15.60
N MET A 317 6.70 13.19 14.76
CA MET A 317 7.32 13.45 13.46
C MET A 317 8.69 14.10 13.57
N ASP A 318 8.99 14.79 14.68
CA ASP A 318 10.31 15.35 14.96
C ASP A 318 11.31 14.35 15.56
N GLU A 319 10.82 13.17 15.98
CA GLU A 319 11.71 12.08 16.33
C GLU A 319 12.50 11.61 15.09
N ASN A 320 13.71 11.15 15.27
CA ASN A 320 14.59 10.63 14.21
C ASN A 320 15.10 11.63 13.16
N MET A 321 14.98 12.95 13.38
CA MET A 321 15.49 13.97 12.45
C MET A 321 17.03 14.03 12.38
N ASP A 322 17.73 13.36 13.27
CA ASP A 322 19.18 13.14 13.23
C ASP A 322 19.60 12.03 12.24
N ASP A 323 18.68 11.21 11.77
CA ASP A 323 18.90 10.28 10.66
C ASP A 323 18.74 11.01 9.32
N GLU A 324 19.81 11.03 8.51
CA GLU A 324 19.86 11.79 7.25
C GLU A 324 18.81 11.29 6.23
N LEU A 325 18.63 9.98 6.10
CA LEU A 325 17.70 9.42 5.12
C LEU A 325 16.25 9.69 5.56
N PHE A 326 15.93 9.55 6.86
CA PHE A 326 14.64 9.92 7.40
C PHE A 326 14.32 11.40 7.14
N ALA A 327 15.27 12.29 7.45
CA ALA A 327 15.09 13.73 7.27
C ALA A 327 14.86 14.12 5.80
N ARG A 328 15.61 13.51 4.86
CA ARG A 328 15.42 13.73 3.41
C ARG A 328 14.09 13.16 2.93
N THR A 329 13.70 11.98 3.40
CA THR A 329 12.41 11.37 3.06
C THR A 329 11.26 12.24 3.52
N ARG A 330 11.32 12.73 4.77
CA ARG A 330 10.34 13.68 5.31
C ARG A 330 10.25 14.95 4.48
N ALA A 331 11.38 15.60 4.21
CA ALA A 331 11.41 16.85 3.45
C ALA A 331 10.81 16.69 2.04
N SER A 332 11.17 15.62 1.33
CA SER A 332 10.63 15.30 0.01
C SER A 332 9.11 15.06 0.06
N PHE A 333 8.64 14.31 1.06
CA PHE A 333 7.22 14.03 1.24
C PHE A 333 6.43 15.31 1.53
N GLU A 334 6.89 16.14 2.48
CA GLU A 334 6.24 17.40 2.85
C GLU A 334 6.20 18.41 1.69
N GLU A 335 7.27 18.50 0.89
CA GLU A 335 7.31 19.34 -0.31
C GLU A 335 6.28 18.89 -1.36
N SER A 336 6.22 17.58 -1.63
CA SER A 336 5.25 16.99 -2.57
C SER A 336 3.82 17.19 -2.09
N LEU A 337 3.59 16.99 -0.79
CA LEU A 337 2.28 17.19 -0.17
C LEU A 337 1.84 18.66 -0.27
N ALA A 338 2.69 19.62 0.09
CA ALA A 338 2.40 21.03 -0.02
C ALA A 338 2.08 21.46 -1.46
N THR A 339 2.83 20.93 -2.43
CA THR A 339 2.60 21.18 -3.86
C THR A 339 1.24 20.65 -4.31
N SER A 340 0.93 19.40 -4.01
CA SER A 340 -0.35 18.76 -4.36
C SER A 340 -1.54 19.45 -3.68
N ALA A 341 -1.43 19.72 -2.38
CA ALA A 341 -2.48 20.37 -1.57
C ALA A 341 -2.79 21.79 -2.05
N SER A 342 -1.82 22.51 -2.61
CA SER A 342 -2.00 23.84 -3.15
C SER A 342 -3.09 23.93 -4.23
N TRP A 343 -3.29 22.83 -4.98
CA TRP A 343 -4.34 22.69 -5.99
C TRP A 343 -5.54 21.88 -5.47
N ILE A 344 -5.33 20.71 -4.88
CA ILE A 344 -6.39 19.79 -4.44
C ILE A 344 -7.38 20.51 -3.49
N ASN A 345 -6.90 21.33 -2.55
CA ASN A 345 -7.74 22.10 -1.65
C ASN A 345 -8.62 23.12 -2.35
N LYS A 346 -8.21 23.64 -3.51
CA LYS A 346 -8.96 24.63 -4.30
C LYS A 346 -9.84 23.98 -5.37
N SER A 347 -9.59 22.74 -5.73
CA SER A 347 -10.30 21.99 -6.75
C SER A 347 -11.15 20.89 -6.14
N ASP A 348 -10.60 19.68 -6.00
CA ASP A 348 -11.37 18.49 -5.66
C ASP A 348 -12.03 18.58 -4.28
N ALA A 349 -11.27 18.98 -3.26
CA ALA A 349 -11.82 19.13 -1.89
C ALA A 349 -12.92 20.19 -1.85
N TYR A 350 -12.69 21.35 -2.48
CA TYR A 350 -13.70 22.41 -2.55
C TYR A 350 -14.93 21.97 -3.36
N TYR A 351 -14.73 21.29 -4.50
CA TYR A 351 -15.84 20.77 -5.31
C TYR A 351 -16.68 19.76 -4.53
N VAL A 352 -16.04 18.79 -3.88
CA VAL A 352 -16.75 17.78 -3.07
C VAL A 352 -17.55 18.44 -1.96
N ALA A 353 -16.97 19.40 -1.23
CA ALA A 353 -17.68 20.16 -0.19
C ALA A 353 -18.91 20.90 -0.75
N GLN A 354 -18.79 21.55 -1.92
CA GLN A 354 -19.92 22.24 -2.56
C GLN A 354 -20.98 21.26 -3.07
N ARG A 355 -20.58 20.12 -3.62
CA ARG A 355 -21.52 19.08 -4.06
C ARG A 355 -22.35 18.56 -2.88
N VAL A 356 -21.71 18.23 -1.77
CA VAL A 356 -22.40 17.80 -0.54
C VAL A 356 -23.36 18.88 -0.05
N ARG A 357 -22.92 20.14 0.00
CA ARG A 357 -23.75 21.28 0.45
C ARG A 357 -24.98 21.51 -0.42
N VAL A 358 -24.85 21.33 -1.76
CA VAL A 358 -25.92 21.67 -2.72
C VAL A 358 -26.89 20.51 -2.94
N LEU A 359 -26.37 19.27 -3.02
CA LEU A 359 -27.16 18.11 -3.43
C LEU A 359 -27.55 17.18 -2.26
N GLY A 360 -26.96 17.40 -1.09
CA GLY A 360 -27.00 16.44 0.00
C GLY A 360 -26.09 15.25 -0.30
N GLY A 361 -25.18 14.89 0.56
CA GLY A 361 -24.19 13.83 0.34
C GLY A 361 -24.76 12.44 0.26
#